data_ee1118502e84300131eccffdae39c06e
#
_entry.id   ee1118502e84300131eccffdae39c06e
#
_cell.length_a   1.000
_cell.length_b   1.000
_cell.length_c   1.000
_cell.angle_alpha   90.00
_cell.angle_beta   90.00
_cell.angle_gamma   90.00
#
_symmetry.space_group_name_H-M   'P 1'
#
loop_
_entity.id
_entity.type
_entity.pdbx_description
1 polymer ?
#
loop_
_entity_poly.entity_id
_entity_poly.type
_entity_poly.pdbx_seq_one_letter_code
_entity_poly.pdbx_strand_id
1 'polypeptide(L)'
;MGLISFQILLKHRGQGIVIYLFISYYFEMIGKQNSCCSNRGNRLSKIKEMEIPDSIREELEQLGGFDALAGRIPQRQDLEEKSRIYHALSDPLRLTILHLLKDQPLCVCVIKKFVRIADSKLSYHLAILKESGLIIGEYQGNWIIYRLTDKGSVFIREK
;
A
#
# COMPACT_ATOMS: atom_id res chain seq x y z
N MET A 1 -38.83 1.39 -5.21
CA MET A 1 -39.41 0.87 -3.95
C MET A 1 -38.58 -0.32 -3.53
N GLY A 2 -37.97 -0.29 -2.34
CA GLY A 2 -37.18 -1.40 -1.77
C GLY A 2 -36.01 -0.90 -0.94
N LEU A 3 -36.28 -0.14 0.15
CA LEU A 3 -35.37 0.17 1.21
C LEU A 3 -35.11 -1.12 2.03
N ILE A 4 -33.92 -1.69 1.94
CA ILE A 4 -33.49 -2.70 2.89
C ILE A 4 -32.66 -1.98 3.97
N SER A 5 -33.32 -1.77 5.10
CA SER A 5 -32.71 -1.36 6.35
C SER A 5 -31.74 -2.44 6.84
N PHE A 6 -30.43 -2.18 6.79
CA PHE A 6 -29.45 -2.99 7.49
C PHE A 6 -29.27 -2.42 8.90
N GLN A 7 -29.97 -3.03 9.87
CA GLN A 7 -29.71 -2.83 11.28
C GLN A 7 -28.36 -3.49 11.63
N ILE A 8 -27.38 -2.66 11.96
CA ILE A 8 -26.08 -3.12 12.47
C ILE A 8 -26.25 -3.43 13.95
N LEU A 9 -26.18 -4.70 14.29
CA LEU A 9 -26.08 -5.16 15.67
C LEU A 9 -24.67 -4.91 16.16
N LEU A 10 -24.49 -3.86 16.97
CA LEU A 10 -23.25 -3.61 17.72
C LEU A 10 -23.14 -4.62 18.84
N LYS A 11 -22.21 -5.56 18.74
CA LYS A 11 -21.74 -6.35 19.87
C LYS A 11 -20.23 -6.19 20.04
N HIS A 12 -19.87 -5.49 21.09
CA HIS A 12 -18.51 -5.26 21.54
C HIS A 12 -17.74 -6.56 21.73
N ARG A 13 -16.60 -6.73 21.06
CA ARG A 13 -15.32 -7.27 21.54
C ARG A 13 -14.31 -7.38 20.40
N GLY A 14 -13.18 -6.65 20.47
CA GLY A 14 -11.97 -6.93 19.70
C GLY A 14 -11.74 -6.03 18.47
N GLN A 15 -10.71 -5.23 18.53
CA GLN A 15 -10.25 -4.22 17.56
C GLN A 15 -9.84 -4.73 16.17
N GLY A 16 -10.24 -5.92 15.75
CA GLY A 16 -9.84 -6.54 14.47
C GLY A 16 -10.82 -6.35 13.29
N ILE A 17 -12.08 -6.05 13.54
CA ILE A 17 -13.15 -6.12 12.52
C ILE A 17 -13.28 -4.82 11.72
N VAL A 18 -12.96 -3.69 12.29
CA VAL A 18 -13.11 -2.37 11.64
C VAL A 18 -12.15 -2.20 10.47
N ILE A 19 -10.95 -2.77 10.55
CA ILE A 19 -9.94 -2.67 9.48
C ILE A 19 -10.35 -3.51 8.26
N TYR A 20 -10.99 -4.66 8.46
CA TYR A 20 -11.41 -5.54 7.35
C TYR A 20 -12.54 -4.93 6.52
N LEU A 21 -13.49 -4.24 7.17
CA LEU A 21 -14.58 -3.55 6.48
C LEU A 21 -14.08 -2.31 5.72
N PHE A 22 -13.07 -1.61 6.24
CA PHE A 22 -12.47 -0.46 5.55
C PHE A 22 -11.70 -0.90 4.29
N ILE A 23 -10.96 -2.00 4.36
CA ILE A 23 -10.22 -2.56 3.20
C ILE A 23 -11.20 -3.11 2.16
N SER A 24 -12.28 -3.78 2.56
CA SER A 24 -13.30 -4.29 1.64
C SER A 24 -14.06 -3.14 0.95
N TYR A 25 -14.41 -2.09 1.70
CA TYR A 25 -15.08 -0.91 1.15
C TYR A 25 -14.17 -0.11 0.21
N TYR A 26 -12.87 -0.02 0.53
CA TYR A 26 -11.87 0.60 -0.35
C TYR A 26 -11.63 -0.23 -1.61
N PHE A 27 -11.65 -1.56 -1.50
CA PHE A 27 -11.48 -2.45 -2.65
C PHE A 27 -12.69 -2.44 -3.59
N GLU A 28 -13.92 -2.34 -3.07
CA GLU A 28 -15.13 -2.16 -3.90
C GLU A 28 -15.18 -0.78 -4.55
N MET A 29 -14.77 0.29 -3.86
CA MET A 29 -14.68 1.62 -4.47
C MET A 29 -13.62 1.66 -5.58
N ILE A 30 -12.47 1.00 -5.41
CA ILE A 30 -11.43 0.91 -6.45
C ILE A 30 -11.87 0.00 -7.59
N GLY A 31 -12.61 -1.09 -7.32
CA GLY A 31 -13.12 -2.01 -8.33
C GLY A 31 -14.15 -1.39 -9.27
N LYS A 32 -14.99 -0.48 -8.77
CA LYS A 32 -15.98 0.24 -9.61
C LYS A 32 -15.36 1.34 -10.48
N GLN A 33 -14.14 1.80 -10.17
CA GLN A 33 -13.42 2.78 -11.00
C GLN A 33 -12.71 2.16 -12.22
N ASN A 34 -12.58 0.83 -12.30
CA ASN A 34 -11.89 0.16 -13.41
C ASN A 34 -12.65 0.23 -14.75
N SER A 35 -13.94 0.53 -14.75
CA SER A 35 -14.73 0.76 -15.98
C SER A 35 -14.52 2.15 -16.58
N CYS A 36 -13.90 3.08 -15.87
CA CYS A 36 -13.72 4.47 -16.30
C CYS A 36 -12.39 4.76 -17.00
N CYS A 37 -11.46 3.78 -17.09
CA CYS A 37 -10.07 4.03 -17.55
C CYS A 37 -9.83 3.78 -19.05
N SER A 38 -10.82 3.31 -19.82
CA SER A 38 -10.62 3.06 -21.27
C SER A 38 -10.77 4.32 -22.14
N ASN A 39 -11.13 5.48 -21.59
CA ASN A 39 -11.36 6.69 -22.36
C ASN A 39 -10.50 7.88 -21.90
N ARG A 40 -9.16 7.79 -22.09
CA ARG A 40 -8.22 8.87 -21.74
C ARG A 40 -8.51 10.18 -22.47
N GLY A 41 -8.96 10.13 -23.73
CA GLY A 41 -9.26 11.30 -24.54
C GLY A 41 -10.43 12.15 -24.04
N ASN A 42 -11.44 11.50 -23.44
CA ASN A 42 -12.67 12.19 -23.01
C ASN A 42 -12.58 12.79 -21.59
N ARG A 43 -11.55 12.48 -20.84
CA ARG A 43 -11.35 13.00 -19.47
C ARG A 43 -10.68 14.38 -19.45
N LEU A 44 -9.72 14.59 -20.33
CA LEU A 44 -9.01 15.88 -20.44
C LEU A 44 -9.90 16.99 -21.01
N SER A 45 -10.80 16.66 -21.98
CA SER A 45 -11.77 17.62 -22.49
C SER A 45 -12.76 18.09 -21.40
N LYS A 46 -13.20 17.17 -20.54
CA LYS A 46 -14.13 17.45 -19.43
C LYS A 46 -13.48 18.29 -18.31
N ILE A 47 -12.16 18.19 -18.14
CA ILE A 47 -11.41 18.99 -17.17
C ILE A 47 -11.26 20.44 -17.70
N LYS A 48 -11.15 20.65 -19.00
CA LYS A 48 -11.05 21.99 -19.62
C LYS A 48 -12.32 22.82 -19.48
N GLU A 49 -13.47 22.16 -19.28
CA GLU A 49 -14.79 22.81 -19.06
C GLU A 49 -15.07 23.08 -17.59
N MET A 50 -14.13 22.76 -16.69
CA MET A 50 -14.34 22.93 -15.26
C MET A 50 -14.22 24.40 -14.88
N GLU A 51 -15.20 24.92 -14.13
CA GLU A 51 -15.12 26.24 -13.51
C GLU A 51 -14.09 26.22 -12.38
N ILE A 52 -12.98 26.90 -12.59
CA ILE A 52 -11.91 27.10 -11.60
C ILE A 52 -11.66 28.57 -11.41
N PRO A 53 -11.18 29.02 -10.24
CA PRO A 53 -10.81 30.42 -10.00
C PRO A 53 -9.78 30.91 -11.03
N ASP A 54 -9.91 32.16 -11.46
CA ASP A 54 -9.06 32.75 -12.50
C ASP A 54 -7.58 32.72 -12.11
N SER A 55 -7.26 32.96 -10.82
CA SER A 55 -5.89 32.86 -10.30
C SER A 55 -5.25 31.47 -10.53
N ILE A 56 -6.04 30.42 -10.28
CA ILE A 56 -5.58 29.02 -10.50
C ILE A 56 -5.43 28.73 -12.00
N ARG A 57 -6.33 29.29 -12.81
CA ARG A 57 -6.25 29.15 -14.28
C ARG A 57 -4.98 29.77 -14.82
N GLU A 58 -4.66 30.99 -14.40
CA GLU A 58 -3.44 31.71 -14.83
C GLU A 58 -2.17 30.97 -14.42
N GLU A 59 -2.08 30.49 -13.17
CA GLU A 59 -0.95 29.70 -12.69
C GLU A 59 -0.80 28.38 -13.49
N LEU A 60 -1.91 27.73 -13.81
CA LEU A 60 -1.92 26.49 -14.56
C LEU A 60 -1.43 26.71 -16.00
N GLU A 61 -1.85 27.80 -16.65
CA GLU A 61 -1.41 28.16 -18.00
C GLU A 61 0.09 28.48 -18.03
N GLN A 62 0.61 29.21 -17.03
CA GLN A 62 2.05 29.47 -16.90
C GLN A 62 2.87 28.19 -16.74
N LEU A 63 2.31 27.15 -16.13
CA LEU A 63 2.95 25.84 -15.95
C LEU A 63 2.77 24.87 -17.13
N GLY A 64 2.17 25.33 -18.23
CA GLY A 64 1.94 24.55 -19.45
C GLY A 64 0.57 23.87 -19.52
N GLY A 65 -0.39 24.30 -18.68
CA GLY A 65 -1.78 23.86 -18.71
C GLY A 65 -2.01 22.46 -18.14
N PHE A 66 -3.23 21.97 -18.35
CA PHE A 66 -3.66 20.66 -17.85
C PHE A 66 -2.87 19.49 -18.44
N ASP A 67 -2.41 19.59 -19.66
CA ASP A 67 -1.67 18.52 -20.34
C ASP A 67 -0.28 18.34 -19.71
N ALA A 68 0.40 19.46 -19.37
CA ALA A 68 1.66 19.43 -18.65
C ALA A 68 1.50 18.91 -17.22
N LEU A 69 0.40 19.26 -16.54
CA LEU A 69 0.10 18.75 -15.21
C LEU A 69 -0.18 17.23 -15.25
N ALA A 70 -0.95 16.77 -16.24
CA ALA A 70 -1.24 15.36 -16.42
C ALA A 70 0.04 14.54 -16.72
N GLY A 71 0.97 15.12 -17.47
CA GLY A 71 2.26 14.49 -17.78
C GLY A 71 3.19 14.35 -16.56
N ARG A 72 2.97 15.12 -15.49
CA ARG A 72 3.73 15.00 -14.23
C ARG A 72 3.25 13.85 -13.32
N ILE A 73 2.05 13.33 -13.58
CA ILE A 73 1.52 12.22 -12.79
C ILE A 73 2.22 10.93 -13.23
N PRO A 74 2.91 10.22 -12.30
CA PRO A 74 3.53 8.94 -12.61
C PRO A 74 2.52 7.94 -13.15
N GLN A 75 3.01 6.95 -13.88
CA GLN A 75 2.14 5.88 -14.36
C GLN A 75 1.50 5.13 -13.19
N ARG A 76 0.29 4.62 -13.41
CA ARG A 76 -0.46 3.92 -12.37
C ARG A 76 0.32 2.74 -11.76
N GLN A 77 1.07 2.01 -12.58
CA GLN A 77 1.88 0.88 -12.13
C GLN A 77 2.96 1.31 -11.13
N ASP A 78 3.64 2.44 -11.37
CA ASP A 78 4.66 2.98 -10.48
C ASP A 78 4.05 3.41 -9.14
N LEU A 79 2.85 4.00 -9.18
CA LEU A 79 2.11 4.39 -7.98
C LEU A 79 1.65 3.17 -7.17
N GLU A 80 1.18 2.12 -7.83
CA GLU A 80 0.78 0.88 -7.18
C GLU A 80 1.97 0.17 -6.52
N GLU A 81 3.14 0.15 -7.18
CA GLU A 81 4.35 -0.41 -6.59
C GLU A 81 4.80 0.39 -5.35
N LYS A 82 4.86 1.71 -5.45
CA LYS A 82 5.17 2.58 -4.32
C LYS A 82 4.17 2.40 -3.18
N SER A 83 2.88 2.30 -3.49
CA SER A 83 1.84 2.07 -2.49
C SER A 83 2.05 0.76 -1.73
N ARG A 84 2.42 -0.34 -2.41
CA ARG A 84 2.74 -1.61 -1.75
C ARG A 84 3.93 -1.48 -0.79
N ILE A 85 4.96 -0.76 -1.19
CA ILE A 85 6.14 -0.53 -0.33
C ILE A 85 5.74 0.28 0.90
N TYR A 86 5.06 1.41 0.72
CA TYR A 86 4.64 2.25 1.84
C TYR A 86 3.69 1.51 2.78
N HIS A 87 2.77 0.70 2.23
CA HIS A 87 1.94 -0.18 3.06
C HIS A 87 2.79 -1.17 3.87
N ALA A 88 3.80 -1.78 3.27
CA ALA A 88 4.70 -2.68 3.98
C ALA A 88 5.47 -1.97 5.10
N LEU A 89 5.86 -0.71 4.91
CA LEU A 89 6.62 0.07 5.90
C LEU A 89 5.74 0.74 6.97
N SER A 90 4.42 0.80 6.81
CA SER A 90 3.51 1.52 7.72
C SER A 90 3.23 0.82 9.05
N ASP A 91 3.80 -0.35 9.29
CA ASP A 91 3.56 -1.16 10.49
C ASP A 91 4.84 -1.28 11.33
N PRO A 92 4.80 -0.93 12.65
CA PRO A 92 5.98 -0.98 13.51
C PRO A 92 6.61 -2.36 13.64
N LEU A 93 5.80 -3.45 13.62
CA LEU A 93 6.34 -4.81 13.69
C LEU A 93 7.12 -5.16 12.42
N ARG A 94 6.64 -4.74 11.26
CA ARG A 94 7.35 -4.95 10.00
C ARG A 94 8.66 -4.16 9.97
N LEU A 95 8.66 -2.93 10.45
CA LEU A 95 9.91 -2.15 10.61
C LEU A 95 10.86 -2.85 11.56
N THR A 96 10.39 -3.39 12.70
CA THR A 96 11.21 -4.16 13.63
C THR A 96 11.83 -5.39 12.94
N ILE A 97 11.06 -6.13 12.15
CA ILE A 97 11.58 -7.29 11.41
C ILE A 97 12.68 -6.87 10.43
N LEU A 98 12.45 -5.78 9.69
CA LEU A 98 13.46 -5.25 8.76
C LEU A 98 14.74 -4.85 9.48
N HIS A 99 14.64 -4.17 10.64
CA HIS A 99 15.81 -3.81 11.45
C HIS A 99 16.55 -5.04 12.00
N LEU A 100 15.83 -6.10 12.40
CA LEU A 100 16.48 -7.36 12.80
C LEU A 100 17.27 -8.01 11.66
N LEU A 101 16.82 -7.83 10.43
CA LEU A 101 17.46 -8.41 9.23
C LEU A 101 18.55 -7.50 8.63
N LYS A 102 18.81 -6.31 9.24
CA LYS A 102 19.73 -5.31 8.69
C LYS A 102 21.14 -5.86 8.50
N ASP A 103 21.65 -6.57 9.49
CA ASP A 103 23.07 -6.95 9.55
C ASP A 103 23.30 -8.42 9.19
N GLN A 104 22.27 -9.27 9.25
CA GLN A 104 22.41 -10.71 9.01
C GLN A 104 21.08 -11.40 8.65
N PRO A 105 21.14 -12.50 7.87
CA PRO A 105 19.98 -13.36 7.66
C PRO A 105 19.55 -14.05 8.96
N LEU A 106 18.23 -14.22 9.16
CA LEU A 106 17.67 -14.86 10.36
C LEU A 106 16.60 -15.89 9.98
N CYS A 107 16.55 -16.99 10.73
CA CYS A 107 15.42 -17.93 10.62
C CYS A 107 14.17 -17.35 11.30
N VAL A 108 12.99 -17.85 10.92
CA VAL A 108 11.69 -17.47 11.53
C VAL A 108 11.69 -17.62 13.04
N CYS A 109 12.35 -18.68 13.56
CA CYS A 109 12.43 -18.97 14.99
C CYS A 109 13.15 -17.86 15.79
N VAL A 110 14.18 -17.25 15.21
CA VAL A 110 14.88 -16.10 15.84
C VAL A 110 14.02 -14.85 15.78
N ILE A 111 13.47 -14.52 14.61
CA ILE A 111 12.58 -13.37 14.43
C ILE A 111 11.42 -13.45 15.45
N LYS A 112 10.77 -14.61 15.58
CA LYS A 112 9.66 -14.84 16.51
C LYS A 112 10.03 -14.51 17.95
N LYS A 113 11.23 -14.85 18.41
CA LYS A 113 11.68 -14.54 19.77
C LYS A 113 11.73 -13.06 20.08
N PHE A 114 12.07 -12.23 19.08
CA PHE A 114 12.13 -10.78 19.26
C PHE A 114 10.76 -10.12 19.16
N VAL A 115 9.94 -10.51 18.16
CA VAL A 115 8.65 -9.84 17.91
C VAL A 115 7.53 -10.34 18.82
N ARG A 116 7.64 -11.53 19.43
CA ARG A 116 6.73 -12.09 20.46
C ARG A 116 5.25 -12.09 20.06
N ILE A 117 4.93 -12.46 18.84
CA ILE A 117 3.56 -12.54 18.32
C ILE A 117 3.21 -13.99 17.92
N ALA A 118 1.94 -14.25 17.68
CA ALA A 118 1.44 -15.55 17.20
C ALA A 118 2.01 -15.87 15.81
N ASP A 119 2.22 -17.15 15.51
CA ASP A 119 2.83 -17.62 14.26
C ASP A 119 2.05 -17.18 13.03
N SER A 120 0.73 -17.20 13.09
CA SER A 120 -0.13 -16.73 12.00
C SER A 120 0.07 -15.23 11.69
N LYS A 121 0.23 -14.40 12.74
CA LYS A 121 0.52 -12.97 12.56
C LYS A 121 1.91 -12.75 12.01
N LEU A 122 2.92 -13.48 12.50
CA LEU A 122 4.28 -13.38 11.98
C LEU A 122 4.33 -13.76 10.50
N SER A 123 3.70 -14.87 10.13
CA SER A 123 3.61 -15.31 8.74
C SER A 123 2.96 -14.25 7.84
N TYR A 124 1.89 -13.59 8.31
CA TYR A 124 1.23 -12.49 7.60
C TYR A 124 2.19 -11.29 7.38
N HIS A 125 2.90 -10.85 8.41
CA HIS A 125 3.85 -9.73 8.27
C HIS A 125 5.02 -10.07 7.36
N LEU A 126 5.55 -11.30 7.44
CA LEU A 126 6.62 -11.78 6.56
C LEU A 126 6.14 -11.88 5.10
N ALA A 127 4.89 -12.31 4.86
CA ALA A 127 4.31 -12.36 3.52
C ALA A 127 4.24 -10.97 2.89
N ILE A 128 3.71 -9.96 3.61
CA ILE A 128 3.65 -8.58 3.12
C ILE A 128 5.04 -8.02 2.78
N LEU A 129 6.02 -8.24 3.64
CA LEU A 129 7.40 -7.80 3.39
C LEU A 129 8.01 -8.49 2.18
N LYS A 130 7.73 -9.78 1.97
CA LYS A 130 8.19 -10.56 0.81
C LYS A 130 7.50 -10.09 -0.47
N GLU A 131 6.18 -9.90 -0.47
CA GLU A 131 5.40 -9.42 -1.61
C GLU A 131 5.78 -8.02 -2.06
N SER A 132 6.19 -7.16 -1.11
CA SER A 132 6.72 -5.82 -1.42
C SER A 132 8.17 -5.84 -1.93
N GLY A 133 8.83 -7.00 -1.91
CA GLY A 133 10.21 -7.18 -2.33
C GLY A 133 11.24 -6.61 -1.36
N LEU A 134 10.87 -6.32 -0.10
CA LEU A 134 11.80 -5.80 0.92
C LEU A 134 12.64 -6.90 1.56
N ILE A 135 12.12 -8.12 1.63
CA ILE A 135 12.84 -9.30 2.10
C ILE A 135 12.68 -10.45 1.13
N ILE A 136 13.59 -11.41 1.18
CA ILE A 136 13.47 -12.72 0.54
C ILE A 136 13.62 -13.81 1.58
N GLY A 137 12.93 -14.93 1.37
CA GLY A 137 13.03 -16.12 2.22
C GLY A 137 13.47 -17.33 1.40
N GLU A 138 14.48 -18.04 1.87
CA GLU A 138 15.07 -19.21 1.22
C GLU A 138 15.02 -20.40 2.16
N TYR A 139 14.77 -21.58 1.61
CA TYR A 139 14.81 -22.84 2.36
C TYR A 139 16.25 -23.30 2.52
N GLN A 140 16.66 -23.55 3.76
CA GLN A 140 17.91 -24.24 4.10
C GLN A 140 17.57 -25.44 4.96
N GLY A 141 17.48 -26.62 4.35
CA GLY A 141 16.95 -27.82 4.99
C GLY A 141 15.51 -27.59 5.46
N ASN A 142 15.27 -27.75 6.75
CA ASN A 142 13.94 -27.58 7.36
C ASN A 142 13.66 -26.13 7.81
N TRP A 143 14.56 -25.19 7.53
CA TRP A 143 14.46 -23.82 7.99
C TRP A 143 14.16 -22.86 6.84
N ILE A 144 13.37 -21.85 7.11
CA ILE A 144 13.22 -20.69 6.22
C ILE A 144 14.10 -19.58 6.79
N ILE A 145 15.08 -19.16 6.01
CA ILE A 145 15.99 -18.07 6.33
C ILE A 145 15.56 -16.83 5.56
N TYR A 146 15.28 -15.77 6.27
CA TYR A 146 14.94 -14.48 5.69
C TYR A 146 16.16 -13.57 5.65
N ARG A 147 16.28 -12.80 4.58
CA ARG A 147 17.29 -11.74 4.44
C ARG A 147 16.69 -10.50 3.81
N LEU A 148 17.30 -9.37 4.11
CA LEU A 148 16.97 -8.09 3.50
C LEU A 148 17.40 -8.09 2.04
N THR A 149 16.60 -7.48 1.16
CA THR A 149 17.00 -7.21 -0.23
C THR A 149 17.72 -5.85 -0.31
N ASP A 150 18.38 -5.56 -1.46
CA ASP A 150 18.95 -4.24 -1.71
C ASP A 150 17.86 -3.16 -1.63
N LYS A 151 16.67 -3.44 -2.18
CA LYS A 151 15.49 -2.56 -2.08
C LYS A 151 15.10 -2.32 -0.61
N GLY A 152 15.04 -3.36 0.22
CA GLY A 152 14.72 -3.25 1.64
C GLY A 152 15.78 -2.47 2.40
N SER A 153 17.07 -2.64 2.06
CA SER A 153 18.18 -1.97 2.74
C SER A 153 18.15 -0.45 2.60
N VAL A 154 17.61 0.07 1.48
CA VAL A 154 17.49 1.52 1.24
C VAL A 154 16.63 2.21 2.31
N PHE A 155 15.59 1.53 2.80
CA PHE A 155 14.64 2.09 3.77
C PHE A 155 15.10 2.00 5.23
N ILE A 156 16.19 1.27 5.51
CA ILE A 156 16.68 1.03 6.88
C ILE A 156 18.07 1.63 7.09
N ARG A 157 18.71 2.16 6.05
CA ARG A 157 19.94 2.92 6.18
C ARG A 157 19.63 4.22 6.91
N GLU A 158 19.97 4.28 8.17
CA GLU A 158 20.08 5.56 8.88
C GLU A 158 21.19 6.38 8.22
N LYS A 159 20.91 7.66 7.98
CA LYS A 159 21.92 8.63 7.55
C LYS A 159 22.87 8.94 8.70
#